data_57343d18faf7550d106432d0639841ec
#
_entry.id   57343d18faf7550d106432d0639841ec
#
_cell.length_a   1.000
_cell.length_b   1.000
_cell.length_c   1.000
_cell.angle_alpha   90.00
_cell.angle_beta   90.00
_cell.angle_gamma   90.00
#
_symmetry.space_group_name_H-M   'P 1'
#
loop_
_entity.id
_entity.type
_entity.pdbx_description
1 polymer ?
#
loop_
_entity_poly.entity_id
_entity_poly.type
_entity_poly.pdbx_seq_one_letter_code
_entity_poly.pdbx_strand_id
1 'polypeptide(L)'
;MINKRLLLLFLSLFVLLAPAASQKKKQATGKEPLFGKALATYPITSRELAGATFYLVGGHGGPDPGAIGKYQGHDLHEDEYAYDIVLRLGRELLLRGAKVHFIIQDKKDGIRNEANLKNSKRETCMGKEIPLDQVARLRQRSQKIDQLYKKDKAAYKRAIFVHVDSRSQGKQTDVYF
;
A
#
# COMPACT_ATOMS: atom_id res chain seq x y z
N MET A 1 19.21 69.52 -11.99
CA MET A 1 17.74 69.52 -12.02
C MET A 1 17.31 68.17 -12.61
N ILE A 2 16.89 67.26 -11.81
CA ILE A 2 16.46 65.92 -12.25
C ILE A 2 15.04 66.04 -12.83
N ASN A 3 14.90 65.59 -14.06
CA ASN A 3 13.67 65.70 -14.83
C ASN A 3 12.55 64.89 -14.20
N LYS A 4 11.50 65.54 -13.69
CA LYS A 4 10.36 64.91 -12.99
C LYS A 4 9.69 63.82 -13.83
N ARG A 5 9.79 63.83 -15.13
CA ARG A 5 9.23 62.74 -16.01
C ARG A 5 10.07 61.49 -15.99
N LEU A 6 11.36 61.54 -15.70
CA LEU A 6 12.25 60.39 -15.58
C LEU A 6 12.03 59.66 -14.23
N LEU A 7 11.68 60.39 -13.18
CA LEU A 7 11.40 59.86 -11.85
C LEU A 7 10.09 59.04 -11.83
N LEU A 8 9.07 59.45 -12.58
CA LEU A 8 7.80 58.71 -12.71
C LEU A 8 7.94 57.41 -13.50
N LEU A 9 8.84 57.31 -14.46
CA LEU A 9 9.14 56.10 -15.20
C LEU A 9 9.88 55.06 -14.36
N PHE A 10 10.70 55.45 -13.40
CA PHE A 10 11.37 54.57 -12.46
C PHE A 10 10.43 54.04 -11.36
N LEU A 11 9.43 54.83 -10.96
CA LEU A 11 8.47 54.42 -9.95
C LEU A 11 7.43 53.42 -10.51
N SER A 12 7.12 53.48 -11.82
CA SER A 12 6.19 52.53 -12.46
C SER A 12 6.82 51.15 -12.74
N LEU A 13 8.14 51.04 -12.81
CA LEU A 13 8.83 49.76 -13.06
C LEU A 13 9.02 48.92 -11.79
N PHE A 14 8.91 49.56 -10.60
CA PHE A 14 9.09 48.84 -9.33
C PHE A 14 7.79 48.13 -8.83
N VAL A 15 6.62 48.44 -9.39
CA VAL A 15 5.34 47.86 -8.98
C VAL A 15 5.07 46.49 -9.64
N LEU A 16 5.85 46.10 -10.67
CA LEU A 16 5.63 44.82 -11.42
C LEU A 16 6.42 43.62 -10.89
N LEU A 17 7.20 43.79 -9.83
CA LEU A 17 7.94 42.69 -9.17
C LEU A 17 7.32 42.32 -7.82
N ALA A 18 5.99 42.21 -7.75
CA ALA A 18 5.38 41.49 -6.66
C ALA A 18 5.79 40.01 -6.79
N PRO A 19 6.45 39.42 -5.79
CA PRO A 19 6.75 38.00 -5.85
C PRO A 19 5.41 37.26 -5.98
N ALA A 20 5.25 36.52 -7.08
CA ALA A 20 4.11 35.63 -7.23
C ALA A 20 4.12 34.70 -6.02
N ALA A 21 3.23 34.94 -5.06
CA ALA A 21 3.06 34.09 -3.91
C ALA A 21 2.72 32.69 -4.47
N SER A 22 3.69 31.81 -4.45
CA SER A 22 3.50 30.41 -4.84
C SER A 22 2.45 29.82 -3.90
N GLN A 23 1.21 29.78 -4.32
CA GLN A 23 0.16 29.07 -3.63
C GLN A 23 0.60 27.59 -3.58
N LYS A 24 1.09 27.14 -2.42
CA LYS A 24 1.34 25.71 -2.19
C LYS A 24 0.04 24.97 -2.47
N LYS A 25 -0.05 24.32 -3.62
CA LYS A 25 -1.19 23.44 -3.95
C LYS A 25 -1.34 22.46 -2.78
N LYS A 26 -2.52 22.47 -2.15
CA LYS A 26 -2.84 21.54 -1.06
C LYS A 26 -2.61 20.12 -1.59
N GLN A 27 -1.69 19.38 -0.99
CA GLN A 27 -1.37 18.02 -1.40
C GLN A 27 -2.61 17.12 -1.20
N ALA A 28 -2.98 16.38 -2.24
CA ALA A 28 -4.08 15.43 -2.15
C ALA A 28 -3.71 14.31 -1.16
N THR A 29 -4.68 13.88 -0.37
CA THR A 29 -4.51 12.81 0.62
C THR A 29 -5.50 11.68 0.35
N GLY A 30 -5.09 10.44 0.66
CA GLY A 30 -5.94 9.27 0.69
C GLY A 30 -6.12 8.76 2.12
N LYS A 31 -7.03 7.80 2.28
CA LYS A 31 -7.29 7.14 3.56
C LYS A 31 -7.42 5.63 3.36
N GLU A 32 -6.65 4.85 4.12
CA GLU A 32 -6.71 3.39 4.15
C GLU A 32 -6.59 2.91 5.61
N PRO A 33 -7.70 2.51 6.24
CA PRO A 33 -7.71 2.10 7.65
C PRO A 33 -6.85 0.86 7.96
N LEU A 34 -6.62 0.00 6.96
CA LEU A 34 -5.79 -1.21 7.12
C LEU A 34 -4.33 -0.90 7.44
N PHE A 35 -3.87 0.33 7.21
CA PHE A 35 -2.50 0.73 7.59
C PHE A 35 -2.31 0.97 9.08
N GLY A 36 -3.39 0.91 9.86
CA GLY A 36 -3.38 1.26 11.28
C GLY A 36 -3.50 2.75 11.52
N LYS A 37 -3.87 3.13 12.75
CA LYS A 37 -4.25 4.51 13.12
C LYS A 37 -3.22 5.57 12.72
N ALA A 38 -1.94 5.27 12.90
CA ALA A 38 -0.85 6.22 12.63
C ALA A 38 -0.62 6.48 11.14
N LEU A 39 -0.87 5.49 10.26
CA LEU A 39 -0.57 5.53 8.84
C LEU A 39 -1.81 5.54 7.95
N ALA A 40 -3.01 5.51 8.53
CA ALA A 40 -4.28 5.43 7.81
C ALA A 40 -4.50 6.59 6.82
N THR A 41 -3.99 7.78 7.11
CA THR A 41 -4.02 8.92 6.19
C THR A 41 -2.65 9.06 5.55
N TYR A 42 -2.62 9.17 4.23
CA TYR A 42 -1.36 9.25 3.47
C TYR A 42 -1.45 10.33 2.39
N PRO A 43 -0.32 10.99 2.04
CA PRO A 43 -0.26 11.93 0.93
C PRO A 43 -0.23 11.17 -0.41
N ILE A 44 -0.84 11.73 -1.45
CA ILE A 44 -0.62 11.28 -2.83
C ILE A 44 0.56 12.08 -3.36
N THR A 45 1.71 11.44 -3.53
CA THR A 45 2.98 12.10 -3.86
C THR A 45 3.19 12.26 -5.37
N SER A 46 2.64 11.33 -6.15
CA SER A 46 2.67 11.41 -7.62
C SER A 46 1.42 10.82 -8.24
N ARG A 47 1.31 10.86 -9.57
CA ARG A 47 0.24 10.23 -10.35
C ARG A 47 0.76 9.24 -11.39
N GLU A 48 1.98 8.75 -11.20
CA GLU A 48 2.64 7.81 -12.13
C GLU A 48 1.82 6.54 -12.37
N LEU A 49 1.08 6.10 -11.34
CA LEU A 49 0.22 4.92 -11.41
C LEU A 49 -1.27 5.26 -11.52
N ALA A 50 -1.62 6.50 -11.90
CA ALA A 50 -3.01 6.86 -12.13
C ALA A 50 -3.60 6.01 -13.26
N GLY A 51 -4.79 5.42 -13.04
CA GLY A 51 -5.43 4.50 -13.99
C GLY A 51 -4.94 3.05 -13.88
N ALA A 52 -4.04 2.73 -12.94
CA ALA A 52 -3.66 1.37 -12.61
C ALA A 52 -4.43 0.86 -11.39
N THR A 53 -4.83 -0.41 -11.40
CA THR A 53 -5.44 -1.11 -10.28
C THR A 53 -4.65 -2.36 -9.92
N PHE A 54 -4.38 -2.52 -8.63
CA PHE A 54 -3.69 -3.67 -8.07
C PHE A 54 -4.58 -4.42 -7.08
N TYR A 55 -4.59 -5.76 -7.20
CA TYR A 55 -5.26 -6.68 -6.28
C TYR A 55 -4.17 -7.40 -5.50
N LEU A 56 -3.96 -6.98 -4.24
CA LEU A 56 -2.88 -7.48 -3.41
C LEU A 56 -3.38 -8.59 -2.48
N VAL A 57 -2.67 -9.69 -2.45
CA VAL A 57 -3.00 -10.88 -1.68
C VAL A 57 -1.80 -11.27 -0.82
N GLY A 58 -1.93 -11.19 0.50
CA GLY A 58 -1.03 -11.93 1.40
C GLY A 58 -1.31 -13.42 1.29
N GLY A 59 -0.27 -14.22 1.19
CA GLY A 59 -0.39 -15.68 1.28
C GLY A 59 -0.94 -16.09 2.64
N HIS A 60 -1.62 -17.23 2.69
CA HIS A 60 -2.16 -17.79 3.93
C HIS A 60 -3.15 -16.87 4.66
N GLY A 61 -3.19 -16.90 6.00
CA GLY A 61 -4.07 -16.07 6.84
C GLY A 61 -5.31 -16.80 7.37
N GLY A 62 -5.90 -16.28 8.45
CA GLY A 62 -7.00 -16.88 9.17
C GLY A 62 -6.56 -18.21 9.84
N PRO A 63 -7.15 -19.37 9.48
CA PRO A 63 -6.78 -20.64 10.07
C PRO A 63 -5.43 -21.20 9.59
N ASP A 64 -4.83 -20.60 8.57
CA ASP A 64 -3.63 -21.10 7.90
C ASP A 64 -2.45 -20.13 8.08
N PRO A 65 -1.51 -20.42 8.98
CA PRO A 65 -0.36 -19.55 9.23
C PRO A 65 0.72 -19.61 8.14
N GLY A 66 0.59 -20.54 7.16
CA GLY A 66 1.66 -20.81 6.19
C GLY A 66 2.87 -21.51 6.83
N ALA A 67 4.04 -21.26 6.30
CA ALA A 67 5.29 -21.73 6.86
C ALA A 67 5.55 -21.08 8.23
N ILE A 68 6.09 -21.87 9.17
CA ILE A 68 6.47 -21.37 10.50
C ILE A 68 7.98 -21.54 10.65
N GLY A 69 8.68 -20.42 10.59
CA GLY A 69 10.12 -20.33 10.89
C GLY A 69 10.38 -20.05 12.36
N LYS A 70 11.65 -20.08 12.78
CA LYS A 70 12.08 -19.71 14.13
C LYS A 70 13.25 -18.73 14.08
N TYR A 71 13.16 -17.68 14.87
CA TYR A 71 14.24 -16.72 15.04
C TYR A 71 14.30 -16.21 16.48
N GLN A 72 15.45 -16.33 17.13
CA GLN A 72 15.68 -15.90 18.52
C GLN A 72 14.60 -16.38 19.53
N GLY A 73 14.16 -17.66 19.38
CA GLY A 73 13.16 -18.26 20.26
C GLY A 73 11.71 -17.89 19.95
N HIS A 74 11.44 -17.12 18.90
CA HIS A 74 10.11 -16.73 18.47
C HIS A 74 9.71 -17.47 17.19
N ASP A 75 8.44 -17.84 17.09
CA ASP A 75 7.86 -18.37 15.86
C ASP A 75 7.59 -17.20 14.89
N LEU A 76 7.98 -17.39 13.63
CA LEU A 76 7.73 -16.46 12.53
C LEU A 76 6.69 -17.09 11.61
N HIS A 77 5.49 -16.53 11.58
CA HIS A 77 4.36 -17.04 10.79
C HIS A 77 4.32 -16.35 9.43
N GLU A 78 4.36 -17.10 8.35
CA GLU A 78 4.41 -16.58 6.98
C GLU A 78 3.29 -15.59 6.68
N ASP A 79 2.06 -15.89 7.08
CA ASP A 79 0.89 -15.06 6.84
C ASP A 79 1.04 -13.64 7.38
N GLU A 80 1.60 -13.49 8.57
CA GLU A 80 1.80 -12.20 9.22
C GLU A 80 2.81 -11.31 8.48
N TYR A 81 3.94 -11.89 8.04
CA TYR A 81 4.95 -11.17 7.28
C TYR A 81 4.48 -10.88 5.85
N ALA A 82 3.83 -11.84 5.19
CA ALA A 82 3.24 -11.63 3.87
C ALA A 82 2.19 -10.52 3.90
N TYR A 83 1.36 -10.47 4.96
CA TYR A 83 0.36 -9.41 5.14
C TYR A 83 1.00 -8.04 5.34
N ASP A 84 2.02 -7.92 6.22
CA ASP A 84 2.72 -6.65 6.45
C ASP A 84 3.42 -6.14 5.18
N ILE A 85 4.07 -7.01 4.40
CA ILE A 85 4.67 -6.67 3.11
C ILE A 85 3.59 -6.17 2.14
N VAL A 86 2.44 -6.83 2.07
CA VAL A 86 1.31 -6.41 1.23
C VAL A 86 0.80 -5.03 1.61
N LEU A 87 0.68 -4.72 2.89
CA LEU A 87 0.27 -3.39 3.35
C LEU A 87 1.29 -2.31 2.94
N ARG A 88 2.59 -2.58 3.11
CA ARG A 88 3.66 -1.66 2.70
C ARG A 88 3.68 -1.44 1.19
N LEU A 89 3.62 -2.51 0.41
CA LEU A 89 3.51 -2.43 -1.05
C LEU A 89 2.28 -1.63 -1.47
N GLY A 90 1.13 -1.93 -0.90
CA GLY A 90 -0.11 -1.22 -1.20
C GLY A 90 -0.04 0.26 -0.87
N ARG A 91 0.63 0.62 0.24
CA ARG A 91 0.87 2.02 0.60
C ARG A 91 1.72 2.72 -0.45
N GLU A 92 2.81 2.12 -0.89
CA GLU A 92 3.68 2.68 -1.94
C GLU A 92 2.94 2.88 -3.28
N LEU A 93 2.08 1.94 -3.66
CA LEU A 93 1.25 2.07 -4.86
C LEU A 93 0.22 3.20 -4.74
N LEU A 94 -0.45 3.32 -3.59
CA LEU A 94 -1.42 4.37 -3.30
C LEU A 94 -0.78 5.77 -3.26
N LEU A 95 0.42 5.91 -2.70
CA LEU A 95 1.20 7.16 -2.73
C LEU A 95 1.45 7.64 -4.16
N ARG A 96 1.57 6.72 -5.13
CA ARG A 96 1.79 7.00 -6.56
C ARG A 96 0.50 7.11 -7.36
N GLY A 97 -0.66 7.13 -6.71
CA GLY A 97 -1.95 7.36 -7.35
C GLY A 97 -2.61 6.11 -7.94
N ALA A 98 -2.12 4.91 -7.65
CA ALA A 98 -2.80 3.67 -8.02
C ALA A 98 -4.08 3.48 -7.21
N LYS A 99 -4.96 2.61 -7.72
CA LYS A 99 -6.04 2.00 -6.96
C LYS A 99 -5.57 0.65 -6.43
N VAL A 100 -5.81 0.35 -5.16
CA VAL A 100 -5.40 -0.90 -4.53
C VAL A 100 -6.59 -1.57 -3.86
N HIS A 101 -6.69 -2.88 -4.04
CA HIS A 101 -7.60 -3.74 -3.31
C HIS A 101 -6.79 -4.74 -2.49
N PHE A 102 -6.91 -4.68 -1.17
CA PHE A 102 -6.35 -5.66 -0.24
C PHE A 102 -7.34 -6.81 -0.11
N ILE A 103 -6.99 -7.99 -0.60
CA ILE A 103 -7.88 -9.15 -0.64
C ILE A 103 -7.94 -9.84 0.72
N ILE A 104 -6.79 -10.01 1.38
CA ILE A 104 -6.71 -10.47 2.77
C ILE A 104 -6.57 -9.25 3.65
N GLN A 105 -7.32 -9.22 4.76
CA GLN A 105 -7.44 -8.05 5.61
C GLN A 105 -7.50 -8.45 7.09
N ASP A 106 -6.66 -7.84 7.93
CA ASP A 106 -6.86 -7.72 9.36
C ASP A 106 -7.09 -6.25 9.73
N LYS A 107 -8.24 -5.94 10.31
CA LYS A 107 -8.63 -4.56 10.66
C LYS A 107 -7.92 -4.02 11.92
N LYS A 108 -7.21 -4.87 12.64
CA LYS A 108 -6.59 -4.51 13.92
C LYS A 108 -5.07 -4.34 13.84
N ASP A 109 -4.41 -5.10 12.97
CA ASP A 109 -2.95 -5.15 12.97
C ASP A 109 -2.30 -3.93 12.34
N GLY A 110 -2.61 -3.58 11.14
CA GLY A 110 -1.95 -2.47 10.45
C GLY A 110 -0.53 -2.80 9.96
N ILE A 111 0.22 -1.78 9.58
CA ILE A 111 1.66 -1.88 9.29
C ILE A 111 2.41 -1.93 10.61
N ARG A 112 3.26 -2.93 10.80
CA ARG A 112 3.94 -3.24 12.08
C ARG A 112 5.45 -3.16 11.92
N ASN A 113 6.11 -2.56 12.92
CA ASN A 113 7.59 -2.42 12.95
C ASN A 113 8.25 -3.27 14.07
N GLU A 114 7.48 -4.14 14.69
CA GLU A 114 7.99 -5.05 15.71
C GLU A 114 8.95 -6.06 15.07
N ALA A 115 9.98 -6.46 15.82
CA ALA A 115 10.95 -7.44 15.35
C ALA A 115 10.31 -8.82 15.08
N ASN A 116 9.29 -9.18 15.87
CA ASN A 116 8.55 -10.42 15.74
C ASN A 116 7.06 -10.13 15.66
N LEU A 117 6.44 -10.47 14.54
CA LEU A 117 5.01 -10.29 14.32
C LEU A 117 4.24 -11.44 14.97
N LYS A 118 3.30 -11.11 15.85
CA LYS A 118 2.47 -12.12 16.52
C LYS A 118 1.37 -12.62 15.59
N ASN A 119 1.18 -13.93 15.57
CA ASN A 119 0.08 -14.55 14.82
C ASN A 119 -1.29 -14.12 15.36
N SER A 120 -2.18 -13.72 14.48
CA SER A 120 -3.48 -13.15 14.88
C SER A 120 -4.68 -14.06 14.59
N LYS A 121 -4.71 -14.78 13.50
CA LYS A 121 -5.83 -15.57 12.99
C LYS A 121 -7.14 -14.80 12.78
N ARG A 122 -7.06 -13.47 12.67
CA ARG A 122 -8.24 -12.60 12.50
C ARG A 122 -8.45 -12.16 11.05
N GLU A 123 -7.57 -12.60 10.16
CA GLU A 123 -7.62 -12.23 8.76
C GLU A 123 -8.92 -12.72 8.12
N THR A 124 -9.41 -11.90 7.23
CA THR A 124 -10.61 -12.17 6.46
C THR A 124 -10.33 -11.96 4.98
N CYS A 125 -11.06 -12.63 4.11
CA CYS A 125 -11.09 -12.32 2.69
C CYS A 125 -12.14 -11.23 2.46
N MET A 126 -11.71 -9.96 2.50
CA MET A 126 -12.58 -8.79 2.36
C MET A 126 -13.82 -8.86 3.26
N GLY A 127 -13.60 -9.15 4.56
CA GLY A 127 -14.63 -9.20 5.59
C GLY A 127 -15.37 -10.54 5.70
N LYS A 128 -15.05 -11.53 4.87
CA LYS A 128 -15.56 -12.90 4.98
C LYS A 128 -14.54 -13.81 5.62
N GLU A 129 -14.99 -14.70 6.47
CA GLU A 129 -14.14 -15.72 7.09
C GLU A 129 -13.39 -16.54 6.02
N ILE A 130 -12.14 -16.87 6.31
CA ILE A 130 -11.29 -17.69 5.45
C ILE A 130 -11.53 -19.16 5.78
N PRO A 131 -11.93 -20.01 4.80
CA PRO A 131 -12.19 -21.43 5.04
C PRO A 131 -10.94 -22.19 5.50
N LEU A 132 -11.12 -23.22 6.31
CA LEU A 132 -10.05 -24.15 6.70
C LEU A 132 -9.54 -24.97 5.51
N ASP A 133 -10.41 -25.36 4.59
CA ASP A 133 -10.06 -26.12 3.39
C ASP A 133 -9.23 -25.28 2.42
N GLN A 134 -8.08 -25.81 1.99
CA GLN A 134 -7.12 -25.11 1.14
C GLN A 134 -7.71 -24.74 -0.22
N VAL A 135 -8.44 -25.67 -0.86
CA VAL A 135 -9.01 -25.40 -2.20
C VAL A 135 -10.09 -24.32 -2.10
N ALA A 136 -10.91 -24.38 -1.05
CA ALA A 136 -11.92 -23.35 -0.79
C ALA A 136 -11.30 -21.98 -0.53
N ARG A 137 -10.18 -21.89 0.22
CA ARG A 137 -9.43 -20.64 0.46
C ARG A 137 -8.92 -20.04 -0.86
N LEU A 138 -8.25 -20.83 -1.69
CA LEU A 138 -7.72 -20.38 -2.98
C LEU A 138 -8.84 -19.92 -3.91
N ARG A 139 -9.93 -20.70 -3.97
CA ARG A 139 -11.13 -20.35 -4.75
C ARG A 139 -11.76 -19.05 -4.26
N GLN A 140 -11.89 -18.85 -2.95
CA GLN A 140 -12.46 -17.63 -2.37
C GLN A 140 -11.69 -16.38 -2.82
N ARG A 141 -10.35 -16.41 -2.77
CA ARG A 141 -9.48 -15.30 -3.19
C ARG A 141 -9.60 -15.03 -4.70
N SER A 142 -9.49 -16.08 -5.51
CA SER A 142 -9.60 -15.96 -6.97
C SER A 142 -10.95 -15.40 -7.40
N GLN A 143 -12.05 -15.91 -6.82
CA GLN A 143 -13.39 -15.40 -7.11
C GLN A 143 -13.56 -13.94 -6.68
N LYS A 144 -12.96 -13.54 -5.55
CA LYS A 144 -13.02 -12.14 -5.11
C LYS A 144 -12.26 -11.22 -6.06
N ILE A 145 -11.08 -11.60 -6.50
CA ILE A 145 -10.30 -10.86 -7.48
C ILE A 145 -11.08 -10.75 -8.80
N ASP A 146 -11.63 -11.86 -9.31
CA ASP A 146 -12.38 -11.89 -10.55
C ASP A 146 -13.62 -10.97 -10.50
N GLN A 147 -14.37 -10.98 -9.38
CA GLN A 147 -15.50 -10.08 -9.17
C GLN A 147 -15.09 -8.59 -9.22
N LEU A 148 -13.96 -8.24 -8.61
CA LEU A 148 -13.44 -6.89 -8.62
C LEU A 148 -12.91 -6.51 -10.00
N TYR A 149 -12.16 -7.40 -10.64
CA TYR A 149 -11.57 -7.23 -11.96
C TYR A 149 -12.63 -6.94 -13.04
N LYS A 150 -13.74 -7.69 -13.03
CA LYS A 150 -14.85 -7.50 -13.97
C LYS A 150 -15.54 -6.14 -13.84
N LYS A 151 -15.55 -5.56 -12.64
CA LYS A 151 -16.16 -4.26 -12.37
C LYS A 151 -15.19 -3.09 -12.60
N ASP A 152 -13.91 -3.36 -12.59
CA ASP A 152 -12.88 -2.34 -12.71
C ASP A 152 -12.62 -1.98 -14.19
N LYS A 153 -12.61 -0.67 -14.47
CA LYS A 153 -12.38 -0.13 -15.82
C LYS A 153 -10.97 0.42 -16.02
N ALA A 154 -10.04 0.17 -15.08
CA ALA A 154 -8.67 0.61 -15.20
C ALA A 154 -8.00 0.01 -16.44
N ALA A 155 -7.16 0.80 -17.10
CA ALA A 155 -6.41 0.37 -18.30
C ALA A 155 -5.36 -0.69 -17.95
N TYR A 156 -4.76 -0.58 -16.77
CA TYR A 156 -3.80 -1.56 -16.25
C TYR A 156 -4.34 -2.21 -14.98
N LYS A 157 -4.35 -3.54 -14.96
CA LYS A 157 -4.83 -4.33 -13.80
C LYS A 157 -3.88 -5.48 -13.53
N ARG A 158 -3.48 -5.67 -12.26
CA ARG A 158 -2.59 -6.75 -11.84
C ARG A 158 -2.96 -7.31 -10.48
N ALA A 159 -3.00 -8.64 -10.38
CA ALA A 159 -3.01 -9.35 -9.10
C ALA A 159 -1.56 -9.67 -8.70
N ILE A 160 -1.23 -9.46 -7.43
CA ILE A 160 0.08 -9.78 -6.85
C ILE A 160 -0.18 -10.60 -5.59
N PHE A 161 0.42 -11.80 -5.56
CA PHE A 161 0.40 -12.70 -4.41
C PHE A 161 1.78 -12.66 -3.75
N VAL A 162 1.80 -12.40 -2.47
CA VAL A 162 3.04 -12.34 -1.68
C VAL A 162 3.09 -13.53 -0.76
N HIS A 163 4.16 -14.30 -0.85
CA HIS A 163 4.52 -15.40 0.04
C HIS A 163 5.91 -15.13 0.65
N VAL A 164 6.14 -15.65 1.84
CA VAL A 164 7.41 -15.58 2.55
C VAL A 164 7.79 -16.97 2.97
N ASP A 165 8.32 -17.73 2.02
CA ASP A 165 8.71 -19.12 2.28
C ASP A 165 9.87 -19.22 3.27
N SER A 166 9.82 -20.21 4.15
CA SER A 166 10.96 -20.60 4.95
C SER A 166 11.54 -21.92 4.44
N ARG A 167 12.86 -22.00 4.33
CA ARG A 167 13.52 -23.27 4.09
C ARG A 167 13.70 -24.01 5.40
N SER A 168 13.23 -25.24 5.44
CA SER A 168 13.41 -26.12 6.61
C SER A 168 14.86 -26.55 6.81
N GLN A 169 15.67 -26.61 5.74
CA GLN A 169 17.09 -26.99 5.77
C GLN A 169 17.88 -26.33 4.63
N GLY A 170 19.09 -25.88 4.93
CA GLY A 170 20.08 -25.44 3.95
C GLY A 170 20.14 -23.93 3.70
N LYS A 171 21.19 -23.52 2.97
CA LYS A 171 21.40 -22.12 2.57
C LYS A 171 20.37 -21.73 1.50
N GLN A 172 19.81 -20.54 1.63
CA GLN A 172 19.08 -19.94 0.52
C GLN A 172 20.04 -19.68 -0.63
N THR A 173 19.77 -20.24 -1.79
CA THR A 173 20.61 -20.09 -2.97
C THR A 173 20.03 -19.15 -4.01
N ASP A 174 18.68 -19.06 -4.10
CA ASP A 174 18.03 -18.32 -5.16
C ASP A 174 16.79 -17.60 -4.67
N VAL A 175 16.50 -16.45 -5.28
CA VAL A 175 15.25 -15.73 -5.19
C VAL A 175 14.61 -15.75 -6.58
N TYR A 176 13.42 -16.29 -6.70
CA TYR A 176 12.66 -16.33 -7.96
C TYR A 176 11.63 -15.20 -7.97
N PHE A 177 11.58 -14.45 -9.06
CA PHE A 177 10.62 -13.39 -9.30
C PHE A 177 9.61 -13.78 -10.37
#